data_39808cef6694ab77102b8c54481224d2
#
_entry.id   39808cef6694ab77102b8c54481224d2
#
_cell.length_a   1.000
_cell.length_b   1.000
_cell.length_c   1.000
_cell.angle_alpha   90.00
_cell.angle_beta   90.00
_cell.angle_gamma   90.00
#
_symmetry.space_group_name_H-M   'P 1'
#
loop_
_entity.id
_entity.type
_entity.pdbx_description
1 polymer ?
#
loop_
_entity_poly.entity_id
_entity_poly.type
_entity_poly.pdbx_seq_one_letter_code
_entity_poly.pdbx_strand_id
1 'polypeptide(L)'
;MFHFVLIASKKHNIDDSHGLSHSMNVLQYANKIYDHEIVTCPSLKNYEKLIYVSAILHDMCDKKYMDEETGLKEINLFLQNESVLTNNEMIMSNQIMSTMSYSKVKKYGYPIMGSYQNAYHVVREADLLSAYDFDRCIIYQMNKNGGNMEEAFNDANNLFDNRVLKHIDDGLFISDYSKKESAILHNLALQRINSWKQVLNRPAFNKM
;
A
#
# COMPACT_ATOMS: atom_id res chain seq x y z
N MET A 1 15.24 -4.34 -7.58
CA MET A 1 13.88 -3.90 -7.23
C MET A 1 13.88 -2.51 -6.58
N PHE A 2 14.40 -2.31 -5.36
CA PHE A 2 14.37 -1.01 -4.68
C PHE A 2 15.10 0.12 -5.41
N HIS A 3 16.15 -0.22 -6.18
CA HIS A 3 16.81 0.76 -7.06
C HIS A 3 15.86 1.28 -8.15
N PHE A 4 15.04 0.41 -8.73
CA PHE A 4 13.99 0.82 -9.66
C PHE A 4 12.97 1.75 -8.99
N VAL A 5 12.51 1.41 -7.77
CA VAL A 5 11.60 2.28 -7.00
C VAL A 5 12.19 3.67 -6.82
N LEU A 6 13.48 3.79 -6.44
CA LEU A 6 14.16 5.09 -6.30
C LEU A 6 14.22 5.88 -7.61
N ILE A 7 14.53 5.22 -8.73
CA ILE A 7 14.59 5.87 -10.05
C ILE A 7 13.20 6.32 -10.50
N ALA A 8 12.20 5.42 -10.41
CA ALA A 8 10.82 5.71 -10.79
C ALA A 8 10.23 6.85 -9.95
N SER A 9 10.45 6.83 -8.62
CA SER A 9 9.98 7.89 -7.73
C SER A 9 10.54 9.26 -8.12
N LYS A 10 11.83 9.34 -8.40
CA LYS A 10 12.46 10.60 -8.88
C LYS A 10 11.92 11.04 -10.25
N LYS A 11 11.79 10.10 -11.19
CA LYS A 11 11.34 10.38 -12.55
C LYS A 11 9.92 10.92 -12.61
N HIS A 12 9.03 10.34 -11.79
CA HIS A 12 7.60 10.63 -11.82
C HIS A 12 7.14 11.51 -10.66
N ASN A 13 8.07 12.07 -9.87
CA ASN A 13 7.78 12.89 -8.70
C ASN A 13 6.83 12.21 -7.71
N ILE A 14 7.02 10.90 -7.49
CA ILE A 14 6.31 10.15 -6.46
C ILE A 14 6.85 10.64 -5.10
N ASP A 15 5.97 11.14 -4.25
CA ASP A 15 6.36 11.66 -2.95
C ASP A 15 6.75 10.54 -1.95
N ASP A 16 7.36 10.93 -0.83
CA ASP A 16 7.89 9.98 0.16
C ASP A 16 6.83 9.07 0.76
N SER A 17 5.55 9.47 0.73
CA SER A 17 4.45 8.65 1.25
C SER A 17 4.11 7.43 0.39
N HIS A 18 4.50 7.44 -0.90
CA HIS A 18 4.31 6.34 -1.86
C HIS A 18 5.65 5.84 -2.44
N GLY A 19 6.77 6.34 -1.93
CA GLY A 19 8.12 6.02 -2.38
C GLY A 19 8.71 4.77 -1.69
N LEU A 20 10.03 4.79 -1.55
CA LEU A 20 10.82 3.65 -1.07
C LEU A 20 10.39 3.15 0.31
N SER A 21 10.15 4.05 1.27
CA SER A 21 9.77 3.67 2.65
C SER A 21 8.45 2.89 2.66
N HIS A 22 7.47 3.34 1.87
CA HIS A 22 6.19 2.64 1.72
C HIS A 22 6.37 1.25 1.08
N SER A 23 7.11 1.16 -0.03
CA SER A 23 7.40 -0.14 -0.68
C SER A 23 8.07 -1.13 0.28
N MET A 24 9.00 -0.66 1.13
CA MET A 24 9.64 -1.51 2.16
C MET A 24 8.64 -1.97 3.21
N ASN A 25 7.75 -1.09 3.66
CA ASN A 25 6.72 -1.42 4.65
C ASN A 25 5.71 -2.43 4.10
N VAL A 26 5.24 -2.23 2.87
CA VAL A 26 4.33 -3.19 2.21
C VAL A 26 5.01 -4.55 2.01
N LEU A 27 6.29 -4.58 1.62
CA LEU A 27 7.02 -5.84 1.53
C LEU A 27 7.09 -6.56 2.88
N GLN A 28 7.35 -5.85 3.98
CA GLN A 28 7.39 -6.45 5.32
C GLN A 28 6.03 -7.06 5.72
N TYR A 29 4.93 -6.37 5.47
CA TYR A 29 3.60 -6.94 5.72
C TYR A 29 3.31 -8.11 4.78
N ALA A 30 3.67 -8.03 3.50
CA ALA A 30 3.50 -9.14 2.57
C ALA A 30 4.26 -10.39 3.04
N ASN A 31 5.50 -10.24 3.54
CA ASN A 31 6.27 -11.33 4.11
C ASN A 31 5.57 -11.94 5.35
N LYS A 32 5.10 -11.12 6.29
CA LYS A 32 4.42 -11.60 7.49
C LYS A 32 3.13 -12.36 7.17
N ILE A 33 2.32 -11.82 6.23
CA ILE A 33 1.11 -12.52 5.77
C ILE A 33 1.50 -13.83 5.09
N TYR A 34 2.49 -13.81 4.18
CA TYR A 34 2.97 -14.98 3.47
C TYR A 34 3.43 -16.07 4.43
N ASP A 35 4.30 -15.76 5.40
CA ASP A 35 4.82 -16.72 6.38
C ASP A 35 3.69 -17.38 7.21
N HIS A 36 2.62 -16.64 7.47
CA HIS A 36 1.46 -17.17 8.18
C HIS A 36 0.60 -18.07 7.28
N GLU A 37 0.31 -17.58 6.06
CA GLU A 37 -0.61 -18.25 5.16
C GLU A 37 -0.03 -19.51 4.48
N ILE A 38 1.29 -19.63 4.31
CA ILE A 38 1.91 -20.85 3.76
C ILE A 38 1.67 -22.10 4.62
N VAL A 39 1.32 -21.93 5.89
CA VAL A 39 1.02 -23.06 6.80
C VAL A 39 -0.30 -23.71 6.38
N THR A 40 -1.32 -22.92 6.06
CA THR A 40 -2.65 -23.38 5.66
C THR A 40 -2.80 -23.55 4.16
N CYS A 41 -2.02 -22.81 3.38
CA CYS A 41 -2.01 -22.84 1.92
C CYS A 41 -0.58 -23.05 1.36
N PRO A 42 -0.03 -24.28 1.43
CA PRO A 42 1.35 -24.57 0.99
C PRO A 42 1.65 -24.24 -0.48
N SER A 43 0.62 -24.24 -1.35
CA SER A 43 0.76 -23.86 -2.77
C SER A 43 1.18 -22.41 -2.97
N LEU A 44 0.99 -21.55 -1.96
CA LEU A 44 1.40 -20.14 -1.99
C LEU A 44 2.93 -19.99 -2.16
N LYS A 45 3.71 -21.01 -1.77
CA LYS A 45 5.17 -21.05 -1.99
C LYS A 45 5.57 -20.89 -3.44
N ASN A 46 4.73 -21.33 -4.37
CA ASN A 46 4.99 -21.20 -5.79
C ASN A 46 4.90 -19.75 -6.29
N TYR A 47 4.34 -18.86 -5.48
CA TYR A 47 4.06 -17.47 -5.85
C TYR A 47 4.84 -16.46 -4.99
N GLU A 48 5.78 -16.90 -4.16
CA GLU A 48 6.56 -16.03 -3.25
C GLU A 48 7.20 -14.86 -3.99
N LYS A 49 7.91 -15.17 -5.09
CA LYS A 49 8.57 -14.15 -5.90
C LYS A 49 7.59 -13.15 -6.49
N LEU A 50 6.47 -13.63 -7.04
CA LEU A 50 5.40 -12.77 -7.57
C LEU A 50 4.84 -11.83 -6.49
N ILE A 51 4.59 -12.35 -5.28
CA ILE A 51 4.09 -11.58 -4.14
C ILE A 51 5.04 -10.44 -3.81
N TYR A 52 6.34 -10.74 -3.60
CA TYR A 52 7.31 -9.75 -3.19
C TYR A 52 7.57 -8.69 -4.28
N VAL A 53 7.65 -9.12 -5.55
CA VAL A 53 7.80 -8.18 -6.67
C VAL A 53 6.59 -7.25 -6.77
N SER A 54 5.37 -7.79 -6.70
CA SER A 54 4.15 -6.98 -6.77
C SER A 54 4.02 -6.05 -5.57
N ALA A 55 4.38 -6.50 -4.36
CA ALA A 55 4.36 -5.68 -3.15
C ALA A 55 5.35 -4.50 -3.23
N ILE A 56 6.55 -4.70 -3.78
CA ILE A 56 7.54 -3.64 -3.92
C ILE A 56 7.13 -2.61 -4.97
N LEU A 57 6.51 -3.05 -6.08
CA LEU A 57 6.30 -2.20 -7.26
C LEU A 57 4.89 -1.62 -7.39
N HIS A 58 3.95 -1.97 -6.49
CA HIS A 58 2.52 -1.70 -6.66
C HIS A 58 2.17 -0.23 -6.91
N ASP A 59 2.90 0.71 -6.32
CA ASP A 59 2.67 2.15 -6.46
C ASP A 59 3.46 2.80 -7.62
N MET A 60 4.37 2.03 -8.27
CA MET A 60 5.20 2.56 -9.36
C MET A 60 4.44 2.74 -10.68
N CYS A 61 3.14 2.50 -10.69
CA CYS A 61 2.22 2.76 -11.79
C CYS A 61 0.94 3.49 -11.33
N ASP A 62 0.96 4.14 -10.14
CA ASP A 62 -0.22 4.83 -9.62
C ASP A 62 -0.57 6.05 -10.49
N LYS A 63 -1.81 6.07 -10.97
CA LYS A 63 -2.39 7.15 -11.80
C LYS A 63 -2.40 8.54 -11.14
N LYS A 64 -2.09 8.64 -9.86
CA LYS A 64 -1.88 9.94 -9.20
C LYS A 64 -0.65 10.67 -9.73
N TYR A 65 0.36 9.92 -10.17
CA TYR A 65 1.67 10.44 -10.55
C TYR A 65 1.97 10.28 -12.03
N MET A 66 1.35 9.31 -12.71
CA MET A 66 1.61 9.01 -14.10
C MET A 66 0.42 8.33 -14.78
N ASP A 67 0.49 8.14 -16.10
CA ASP A 67 -0.39 7.23 -16.79
C ASP A 67 -0.11 5.78 -16.40
N GLU A 68 -1.13 5.05 -15.93
CA GLU A 68 -1.00 3.69 -15.40
C GLU A 68 -0.39 2.72 -16.42
N GLU A 69 -0.77 2.86 -17.70
CA GLU A 69 -0.24 1.99 -18.77
C GLU A 69 1.25 2.23 -19.01
N THR A 70 1.68 3.50 -18.97
CA THR A 70 3.08 3.89 -19.07
C THR A 70 3.88 3.34 -17.90
N GLY A 71 3.40 3.46 -16.67
CA GLY A 71 4.04 2.90 -15.49
C GLY A 71 4.19 1.38 -15.58
N LEU A 72 3.14 0.67 -15.98
CA LEU A 72 3.19 -0.79 -16.19
C LEU A 72 4.18 -1.20 -17.28
N LYS A 73 4.29 -0.45 -18.37
CA LYS A 73 5.30 -0.70 -19.42
C LYS A 73 6.73 -0.56 -18.89
N GLU A 74 7.01 0.47 -18.10
CA GLU A 74 8.32 0.67 -17.47
C GLU A 74 8.68 -0.47 -16.51
N ILE A 75 7.72 -0.88 -15.66
CA ILE A 75 7.89 -2.04 -14.77
C ILE A 75 8.18 -3.30 -15.57
N ASN A 76 7.41 -3.59 -16.60
CA ASN A 76 7.59 -4.78 -17.42
C ASN A 76 8.95 -4.81 -18.09
N LEU A 77 9.40 -3.70 -18.66
CA LEU A 77 10.72 -3.59 -19.27
C LEU A 77 11.85 -3.86 -18.26
N PHE A 78 11.72 -3.30 -17.06
CA PHE A 78 12.65 -3.56 -15.96
C PHE A 78 12.66 -5.06 -15.57
N LEU A 79 11.49 -5.66 -15.34
CA LEU A 79 11.37 -7.07 -14.94
C LEU A 79 11.90 -8.03 -15.99
N GLN A 80 11.70 -7.72 -17.29
CA GLN A 80 12.25 -8.50 -18.40
C GLN A 80 13.78 -8.46 -18.43
N ASN A 81 14.37 -7.26 -18.28
CA ASN A 81 15.82 -7.08 -18.30
C ASN A 81 16.50 -7.82 -17.15
N GLU A 82 15.87 -7.84 -15.97
CA GLU A 82 16.39 -8.53 -14.79
C GLU A 82 16.04 -10.04 -14.75
N SER A 83 15.18 -10.50 -15.65
CA SER A 83 14.70 -11.91 -15.71
C SER A 83 14.15 -12.42 -14.37
N VAL A 84 13.48 -11.54 -13.61
CA VAL A 84 13.00 -11.82 -12.24
C VAL A 84 11.79 -12.74 -12.24
N LEU A 85 10.83 -12.49 -13.14
CA LEU A 85 9.56 -13.20 -13.25
C LEU A 85 9.44 -13.88 -14.61
N THR A 86 8.69 -14.97 -14.68
CA THR A 86 8.23 -15.56 -15.93
C THR A 86 7.20 -14.63 -16.60
N ASN A 87 6.93 -14.83 -17.91
CA ASN A 87 5.93 -14.06 -18.63
C ASN A 87 4.53 -14.14 -17.97
N ASN A 88 4.13 -15.31 -17.51
CA ASN A 88 2.85 -15.49 -16.83
C ASN A 88 2.80 -14.74 -15.49
N GLU A 89 3.88 -14.79 -14.71
CA GLU A 89 3.96 -14.04 -13.44
C GLU A 89 3.96 -12.53 -13.69
N MET A 90 4.59 -12.02 -14.74
CA MET A 90 4.53 -10.59 -15.10
C MET A 90 3.10 -10.16 -15.45
N ILE A 91 2.35 -10.97 -16.20
CA ILE A 91 0.94 -10.70 -16.50
C ILE A 91 0.14 -10.64 -15.18
N MET A 92 0.36 -11.59 -14.28
CA MET A 92 -0.34 -11.64 -12.99
C MET A 92 0.08 -10.49 -12.07
N SER A 93 1.35 -10.12 -12.03
CA SER A 93 1.83 -8.95 -11.28
C SER A 93 1.14 -7.67 -11.75
N ASN A 94 1.06 -7.46 -13.07
CA ASN A 94 0.34 -6.32 -13.65
C ASN A 94 -1.14 -6.33 -13.25
N GLN A 95 -1.79 -7.49 -13.29
CA GLN A 95 -3.18 -7.61 -12.89
C GLN A 95 -3.38 -7.33 -11.40
N ILE A 96 -2.47 -7.80 -10.53
CA ILE A 96 -2.46 -7.48 -9.09
C ILE A 96 -2.36 -5.96 -8.92
N MET A 97 -1.30 -5.33 -9.43
CA MET A 97 -1.04 -3.90 -9.25
C MET A 97 -2.17 -3.02 -9.81
N SER A 98 -2.72 -3.39 -10.97
CA SER A 98 -3.79 -2.62 -11.61
C SER A 98 -5.17 -2.78 -10.97
N THR A 99 -5.40 -3.75 -10.07
CA THR A 99 -6.73 -4.03 -9.50
C THR A 99 -6.83 -3.95 -7.99
N MET A 100 -5.69 -3.95 -7.27
CA MET A 100 -5.65 -4.13 -5.81
C MET A 100 -6.09 -2.91 -5.00
N SER A 101 -6.10 -1.70 -5.59
CA SER A 101 -6.38 -0.49 -4.83
C SER A 101 -7.76 -0.51 -4.18
N TYR A 102 -7.86 0.07 -2.97
CA TYR A 102 -9.12 0.17 -2.22
C TYR A 102 -10.29 0.66 -3.08
N SER A 103 -10.09 1.72 -3.86
CA SER A 103 -11.16 2.30 -4.69
C SER A 103 -11.64 1.36 -5.80
N LYS A 104 -10.73 0.59 -6.41
CA LYS A 104 -11.06 -0.41 -7.44
C LYS A 104 -11.81 -1.59 -6.83
N VAL A 105 -11.32 -2.11 -5.70
CA VAL A 105 -11.98 -3.21 -4.97
C VAL A 105 -13.38 -2.81 -4.49
N LYS A 106 -13.51 -1.61 -3.94
CA LYS A 106 -14.81 -1.08 -3.48
C LYS A 106 -15.81 -0.95 -4.63
N LYS A 107 -15.35 -0.57 -5.83
CA LYS A 107 -16.20 -0.35 -7.01
C LYS A 107 -16.53 -1.62 -7.79
N TYR A 108 -15.55 -2.52 -7.93
CA TYR A 108 -15.64 -3.65 -8.87
C TYR A 108 -15.60 -5.02 -8.17
N GLY A 109 -15.33 -5.07 -6.86
CA GLY A 109 -15.06 -6.31 -6.14
C GLY A 109 -13.65 -6.85 -6.42
N TYR A 110 -13.42 -8.09 -5.98
CA TYR A 110 -12.15 -8.77 -6.23
C TYR A 110 -12.10 -9.37 -7.64
N PRO A 111 -10.96 -9.21 -8.36
CA PRO A 111 -10.78 -9.91 -9.62
C PRO A 111 -10.71 -11.43 -9.40
N ILE A 112 -11.05 -12.19 -10.43
CA ILE A 112 -10.87 -13.63 -10.43
C ILE A 112 -9.46 -13.93 -10.94
N MET A 113 -8.57 -14.42 -10.05
CA MET A 113 -7.15 -14.64 -10.32
C MET A 113 -6.79 -16.14 -10.41
N GLY A 114 -7.77 -17.05 -10.34
CA GLY A 114 -7.53 -18.49 -10.35
C GLY A 114 -6.58 -18.94 -9.25
N SER A 115 -5.52 -19.69 -9.60
CA SER A 115 -4.52 -20.16 -8.63
C SER A 115 -3.70 -19.06 -7.97
N TYR A 116 -3.70 -17.83 -8.51
CA TYR A 116 -3.00 -16.67 -7.98
C TYR A 116 -3.85 -15.86 -6.97
N GLN A 117 -5.10 -16.29 -6.69
CA GLN A 117 -6.02 -15.54 -5.85
C GLN A 117 -5.45 -15.22 -4.46
N ASN A 118 -4.80 -16.20 -3.82
CA ASN A 118 -4.19 -15.98 -2.50
C ASN A 118 -2.98 -15.03 -2.57
N ALA A 119 -2.17 -15.11 -3.63
CA ALA A 119 -1.08 -14.17 -3.86
C ALA A 119 -1.61 -12.74 -4.01
N TYR A 120 -2.70 -12.54 -4.76
CA TYR A 120 -3.40 -11.26 -4.86
C TYR A 120 -3.81 -10.72 -3.49
N HIS A 121 -4.43 -11.57 -2.65
CA HIS A 121 -4.88 -11.13 -1.32
C HIS A 121 -3.70 -10.76 -0.43
N VAL A 122 -2.59 -11.50 -0.45
CA VAL A 122 -1.38 -11.16 0.32
C VAL A 122 -0.88 -9.76 -0.01
N VAL A 123 -0.71 -9.44 -1.31
CA VAL A 123 -0.21 -8.13 -1.74
C VAL A 123 -1.17 -7.00 -1.37
N ARG A 124 -2.46 -7.20 -1.67
CA ARG A 124 -3.50 -6.21 -1.38
C ARG A 124 -3.64 -5.92 0.12
N GLU A 125 -3.62 -6.97 0.95
CA GLU A 125 -3.77 -6.81 2.39
C GLU A 125 -2.52 -6.20 3.02
N ALA A 126 -1.35 -6.46 2.48
CA ALA A 126 -0.11 -5.81 2.91
C ALA A 126 -0.17 -4.29 2.70
N ASP A 127 -0.67 -3.81 1.56
CA ASP A 127 -0.89 -2.39 1.32
C ASP A 127 -1.95 -1.81 2.27
N LEU A 128 -3.09 -2.51 2.48
CA LEU A 128 -4.13 -2.07 3.40
C LEU A 128 -3.64 -2.00 4.87
N LEU A 129 -2.77 -2.92 5.31
CA LEU A 129 -2.15 -2.84 6.63
C LEU A 129 -1.20 -1.64 6.74
N SER A 130 -0.42 -1.38 5.69
CA SER A 130 0.47 -0.22 5.67
C SER A 130 -0.28 1.12 5.66
N ALA A 131 -1.55 1.13 5.22
CA ALA A 131 -2.38 2.32 5.19
C ALA A 131 -2.73 2.87 6.58
N TYR A 132 -2.60 2.07 7.66
CA TYR A 132 -2.81 2.54 9.04
C TYR A 132 -1.72 3.48 9.56
N ASP A 133 -0.65 3.74 8.81
CA ASP A 133 0.35 4.74 9.13
C ASP A 133 -0.21 6.16 8.93
N PHE A 134 -0.69 6.76 10.03
CA PHE A 134 -1.28 8.08 10.02
C PHE A 134 -0.27 9.17 9.66
N ASP A 135 0.98 9.05 10.11
CA ASP A 135 2.03 10.04 9.82
C ASP A 135 2.35 10.07 8.32
N ARG A 136 2.37 8.91 7.66
CA ARG A 136 2.49 8.83 6.21
C ARG A 136 1.37 9.57 5.49
N CYS A 137 0.14 9.46 5.99
CA CYS A 137 -1.00 10.18 5.43
C CYS A 137 -0.86 11.70 5.60
N ILE A 138 -0.37 12.17 6.76
CA ILE A 138 -0.05 13.59 6.99
C ILE A 138 1.00 14.06 5.98
N ILE A 139 2.10 13.31 5.79
CA ILE A 139 3.17 13.66 4.84
C ILE A 139 2.60 13.85 3.43
N TYR A 140 1.74 12.93 2.98
CA TYR A 140 1.06 13.06 1.69
C TYR A 140 0.22 14.35 1.60
N GLN A 141 -0.59 14.63 2.62
CA GLN A 141 -1.43 15.83 2.63
C GLN A 141 -0.59 17.11 2.76
N MET A 142 0.54 17.08 3.48
CA MET A 142 1.49 18.19 3.54
C MET A 142 2.05 18.55 2.16
N ASN A 143 2.46 17.54 1.40
CA ASN A 143 2.95 17.74 0.02
C ASN A 143 1.86 18.34 -0.88
N LYS A 144 0.62 17.88 -0.72
CA LYS A 144 -0.54 18.34 -1.49
C LYS A 144 -0.98 19.76 -1.12
N ASN A 145 -0.93 20.11 0.17
CA ASN A 145 -1.46 21.37 0.72
C ASN A 145 -0.35 22.44 0.91
N GLY A 146 0.78 22.32 0.22
CA GLY A 146 1.83 23.31 0.24
C GLY A 146 2.49 23.51 1.61
N GLY A 147 2.48 22.48 2.46
CA GLY A 147 3.14 22.48 3.77
C GLY A 147 2.27 22.96 4.95
N ASN A 148 0.99 23.23 4.73
CA ASN A 148 0.08 23.61 5.82
C ASN A 148 -0.25 22.39 6.70
N MET A 149 0.28 22.38 7.92
CA MET A 149 0.15 21.24 8.86
C MET A 149 -1.27 21.04 9.37
N GLU A 150 -2.01 22.11 9.65
CA GLU A 150 -3.37 22.02 10.16
C GLU A 150 -4.34 21.47 9.10
N GLU A 151 -4.24 21.98 7.88
CA GLU A 151 -5.02 21.47 6.74
C GLU A 151 -4.64 20.01 6.44
N ALA A 152 -3.34 19.68 6.42
CA ALA A 152 -2.85 18.32 6.19
C ALA A 152 -3.37 17.34 7.24
N PHE A 153 -3.38 17.73 8.52
CA PHE A 153 -3.94 16.92 9.59
C PHE A 153 -5.45 16.70 9.40
N ASN A 154 -6.22 17.77 9.11
CA ASN A 154 -7.66 17.67 8.91
C ASN A 154 -8.00 16.76 7.73
N ASP A 155 -7.31 16.88 6.61
CA ASP A 155 -7.49 16.03 5.44
C ASP A 155 -7.10 14.57 5.72
N ALA A 156 -5.99 14.35 6.43
CA ALA A 156 -5.58 13.01 6.86
C ALA A 156 -6.61 12.37 7.81
N ASN A 157 -7.08 13.12 8.81
CA ASN A 157 -8.11 12.64 9.74
C ASN A 157 -9.41 12.29 8.99
N ASN A 158 -9.86 13.14 8.08
CA ASN A 158 -11.04 12.88 7.25
C ASN A 158 -10.86 11.62 6.38
N LEU A 159 -9.67 11.40 5.82
CA LEU A 159 -9.38 10.20 5.05
C LEU A 159 -9.43 8.95 5.94
N PHE A 160 -8.87 9.01 7.16
CA PHE A 160 -8.92 7.91 8.10
C PHE A 160 -10.36 7.58 8.51
N ASP A 161 -11.15 8.57 8.91
CA ASP A 161 -12.55 8.37 9.32
C ASP A 161 -13.43 7.80 8.19
N ASN A 162 -13.19 8.24 6.95
CA ASN A 162 -14.03 7.84 5.82
C ASN A 162 -13.54 6.59 5.08
N ARG A 163 -12.29 6.15 5.30
CA ARG A 163 -11.69 5.05 4.55
C ARG A 163 -10.91 4.08 5.45
N VAL A 164 -9.79 4.51 6.05
CA VAL A 164 -8.83 3.57 6.66
C VAL A 164 -9.42 2.87 7.87
N LEU A 165 -10.10 3.61 8.75
CA LEU A 165 -10.74 3.03 9.94
C LEU A 165 -11.95 2.15 9.60
N LYS A 166 -12.44 2.17 8.35
CA LYS A 166 -13.53 1.30 7.87
C LYS A 166 -13.05 0.00 7.23
N HIS A 167 -11.75 -0.19 7.03
CA HIS A 167 -11.23 -1.40 6.36
C HIS A 167 -11.68 -2.70 7.02
N ILE A 168 -11.78 -2.73 8.35
CA ILE A 168 -12.24 -3.90 9.12
C ILE A 168 -13.74 -4.11 8.90
N ASP A 169 -14.55 -3.07 9.07
CA ASP A 169 -16.02 -3.13 8.93
C ASP A 169 -16.44 -3.43 7.48
N ASP A 170 -15.67 -2.96 6.52
CA ASP A 170 -15.86 -3.26 5.09
C ASP A 170 -15.44 -4.71 4.72
N GLY A 171 -14.92 -5.50 5.67
CA GLY A 171 -14.53 -6.89 5.45
C GLY A 171 -13.37 -7.06 4.48
N LEU A 172 -12.44 -6.11 4.43
CA LEU A 172 -11.37 -6.11 3.43
C LEU A 172 -10.22 -7.07 3.74
N PHE A 173 -10.10 -7.56 4.97
CA PHE A 173 -9.07 -8.51 5.37
C PHE A 173 -9.62 -9.95 5.34
N ILE A 174 -8.96 -10.81 4.57
CA ILE A 174 -9.35 -12.22 4.37
C ILE A 174 -8.47 -13.14 5.20
N SER A 175 -7.14 -12.91 5.19
CA SER A 175 -6.18 -13.73 5.94
C SER A 175 -6.34 -13.53 7.44
N ASP A 176 -6.12 -14.61 8.21
CA ASP A 176 -6.24 -14.56 9.67
C ASP A 176 -5.17 -13.67 10.31
N TYR A 177 -3.98 -13.61 9.70
CA TYR A 177 -2.94 -12.67 10.12
C TYR A 177 -3.43 -11.22 9.99
N SER A 178 -3.91 -10.84 8.80
CA SER A 178 -4.32 -9.46 8.53
C SER A 178 -5.52 -9.02 9.38
N LYS A 179 -6.46 -9.90 9.67
CA LYS A 179 -7.59 -9.62 10.59
C LYS A 179 -7.10 -9.27 11.99
N LYS A 180 -6.14 -10.02 12.51
CA LYS A 180 -5.57 -9.76 13.85
C LYS A 180 -4.73 -8.49 13.86
N GLU A 181 -3.83 -8.35 12.90
CA GLU A 181 -2.92 -7.22 12.81
C GLU A 181 -3.66 -5.91 12.57
N SER A 182 -4.68 -5.91 11.70
CA SER A 182 -5.50 -4.71 11.44
C SER A 182 -6.18 -4.17 12.68
N ALA A 183 -6.65 -5.03 13.59
CA ALA A 183 -7.25 -4.59 14.86
C ALA A 183 -6.23 -3.87 15.76
N ILE A 184 -4.98 -4.36 15.79
CA ILE A 184 -3.88 -3.71 16.53
C ILE A 184 -3.55 -2.35 15.89
N LEU A 185 -3.35 -2.33 14.56
CA LEU A 185 -3.01 -1.12 13.82
C LEU A 185 -4.10 -0.06 13.88
N HIS A 186 -5.37 -0.47 13.85
CA HIS A 186 -6.52 0.42 14.03
C HIS A 186 -6.42 1.20 15.35
N ASN A 187 -6.17 0.50 16.47
CA ASN A 187 -6.03 1.13 17.77
C ASN A 187 -4.81 2.05 17.85
N LEU A 188 -3.68 1.64 17.26
CA LEU A 188 -2.47 2.48 17.20
C LEU A 188 -2.71 3.75 16.37
N ALA A 189 -3.42 3.65 15.26
CA ALA A 189 -3.80 4.81 14.45
C ALA A 189 -4.68 5.79 15.22
N LEU A 190 -5.70 5.31 15.95
CA LEU A 190 -6.54 6.16 16.80
C LEU A 190 -5.72 6.88 17.90
N GLN A 191 -4.79 6.17 18.54
CA GLN A 191 -3.87 6.77 19.53
C GLN A 191 -2.99 7.84 18.87
N ARG A 192 -2.46 7.58 17.66
CA ARG A 192 -1.62 8.53 16.93
C ARG A 192 -2.39 9.78 16.52
N ILE A 193 -3.62 9.63 16.01
CA ILE A 193 -4.52 10.75 15.70
C ILE A 193 -4.76 11.61 16.94
N ASN A 194 -5.08 10.98 18.08
CA ASN A 194 -5.31 11.72 19.34
C ASN A 194 -4.04 12.44 19.84
N SER A 195 -2.87 11.83 19.69
CA SER A 195 -1.59 12.48 20.02
C SER A 195 -1.36 13.73 19.18
N TRP A 196 -1.61 13.68 17.89
CA TRP A 196 -1.51 14.84 17.00
C TRP A 196 -2.52 15.94 17.36
N LYS A 197 -3.78 15.60 17.67
CA LYS A 197 -4.77 16.57 18.16
C LYS A 197 -4.29 17.32 19.40
N GLN A 198 -3.65 16.61 20.32
CA GLN A 198 -3.09 17.24 21.54
C GLN A 198 -1.94 18.20 21.22
N VAL A 199 -1.07 17.86 20.25
CA VAL A 199 0.05 18.72 19.84
C VAL A 199 -0.47 19.98 19.17
N LEU A 200 -1.38 19.83 18.18
CA LEU A 200 -1.92 20.95 17.41
C LEU A 200 -2.73 21.93 18.26
N ASN A 201 -3.40 21.46 19.32
CA ASN A 201 -4.15 22.30 20.25
C ASN A 201 -3.29 23.04 21.28
N ARG A 202 -1.96 22.88 21.28
CA ARG A 202 -1.09 23.61 22.22
C ARG A 202 -0.88 25.06 21.78
N PRO A 203 -1.01 26.04 22.70
CA PRO A 203 -0.82 27.48 22.37
C PRO A 203 0.55 27.79 21.74
N ALA A 204 1.58 27.01 22.07
CA ALA A 204 2.91 27.18 21.52
C ALA A 204 2.96 26.80 20.01
N PHE A 205 2.17 25.83 19.58
CA PHE A 205 2.11 25.41 18.19
C PHE A 205 1.37 26.42 17.30
N ASN A 206 0.29 27.04 17.82
CA ASN A 206 -0.51 28.04 17.11
C ASN A 206 0.23 29.37 16.88
N LYS A 207 1.46 29.52 17.37
CA LYS A 207 2.31 30.72 17.20
C LYS A 207 3.48 30.48 16.23
N MET A 208 3.61 29.28 15.69
CA MET A 208 4.61 28.90 14.67
C MET A 208 4.06 29.11 13.27
#